data_c8b24e5be53efbdc457b8188ca3d4001
#
_entry.id   c8b24e5be53efbdc457b8188ca3d4001
#
_cell.length_a   1.000
_cell.length_b   1.000
_cell.length_c   1.000
_cell.angle_alpha   90.00
_cell.angle_beta   90.00
_cell.angle_gamma   90.00
#
_symmetry.space_group_name_H-M   'P 1'
#
loop_
_entity.id
_entity.type
_entity.pdbx_description
1 polymer ?
#
loop_
_entity_poly.entity_id
_entity_poly.type
_entity_poly.pdbx_seq_one_letter_code
_entity_poly.pdbx_strand_id
1 'polypeptide(L)'
;LRPQGFFRNNNANYRNKESSMIDLNVNESQRKKNIERCRQKGILLPTFAQMRDPAKIPESIKKELSNIGLWDVHPRNLFRVTWHNEPKEFGGGYGPVNYIEIPRAITGTKARIVGLAGKWFPTGAHKVGAAYACLAPELVTGRFDPTTKKAVWPSTGNYCRGGAYISRLLACPSVAILPAEMSRERFEWLKTMAEEVIATPGCESNVKEIFDKCIELQRTRHDVVIFNQFDQLPNHLWHYAITGPAMEEVFHAIGGPNAHVGGVVLSSGSAGTL
;
A
#
# COMPACT_ATOMS: atom_id res chain seq x y z
N LEU A 1 36.44 10.00 -3.61
CA LEU A 1 35.58 11.07 -4.10
C LEU A 1 34.25 11.03 -3.34
N ARG A 2 34.13 11.87 -2.33
CA ARG A 2 32.86 12.07 -1.60
C ARG A 2 32.01 13.06 -2.42
N PRO A 3 30.72 12.79 -2.69
CA PRO A 3 29.81 13.83 -3.18
C PRO A 3 29.44 14.72 -2.00
N GLN A 4 30.02 15.92 -1.94
CA GLN A 4 29.52 16.99 -1.08
C GLN A 4 28.43 17.75 -1.85
N GLY A 5 27.29 17.93 -1.21
CA GLY A 5 26.48 19.12 -1.43
C GLY A 5 25.24 18.99 -2.30
N PHE A 6 24.15 18.33 -1.80
CA PHE A 6 22.82 18.56 -2.36
C PHE A 6 21.69 18.73 -1.31
N PHE A 7 21.99 18.88 -0.04
CA PHE A 7 20.98 19.18 0.98
C PHE A 7 21.41 20.37 1.84
N ARG A 8 21.33 21.59 1.30
CA ARG A 8 21.33 22.80 2.13
C ARG A 8 20.09 23.64 1.87
N ASN A 9 19.24 23.64 2.88
CA ASN A 9 18.34 24.67 3.36
C ASN A 9 17.30 25.29 2.41
N ASN A 10 16.02 24.81 2.56
CA ASN A 10 14.89 25.72 2.78
C ASN A 10 13.67 24.97 3.39
N ASN A 11 13.87 24.14 4.41
CA ASN A 11 12.79 23.36 5.06
C ASN A 11 12.71 23.59 6.58
N ALA A 12 12.73 24.86 7.03
CA ALA A 12 12.53 25.17 8.45
C ALA A 12 11.10 24.87 8.95
N ASN A 13 10.11 24.71 8.06
CA ASN A 13 8.71 24.47 8.44
C ASN A 13 8.25 23.00 8.33
N TYR A 14 9.11 22.08 7.89
CA TYR A 14 8.79 20.64 7.82
C TYR A 14 9.17 19.89 9.10
N ARG A 15 9.92 20.52 10.03
CA ARG A 15 10.50 19.85 11.20
C ARG A 15 9.69 19.89 12.48
N ASN A 16 8.47 20.44 12.50
CA ASN A 16 7.66 20.52 13.71
C ASN A 16 6.43 19.59 13.72
N LYS A 17 6.54 18.39 13.15
CA LYS A 17 5.79 17.22 13.65
C LYS A 17 6.83 16.22 14.11
N GLU A 18 6.76 15.80 15.36
CA GLU A 18 7.45 14.62 15.88
C GLU A 18 7.13 13.44 14.98
N SER A 19 7.92 13.27 13.92
CA SER A 19 7.67 12.36 12.82
C SER A 19 8.45 11.10 13.05
N SER A 20 7.98 10.20 13.87
CA SER A 20 8.37 8.79 13.82
C SER A 20 7.63 7.89 14.78
N MET A 21 6.83 8.42 15.70
CA MET A 21 5.98 7.58 16.55
C MET A 21 4.58 7.46 15.94
N ILE A 22 4.02 6.24 16.01
CA ILE A 22 2.62 6.02 15.66
C ILE A 22 1.79 6.84 16.64
N ASP A 23 0.97 7.74 16.12
CA ASP A 23 0.00 8.43 16.93
C ASP A 23 -1.11 7.45 17.34
N LEU A 24 -1.18 7.14 18.63
CA LEU A 24 -2.18 6.25 19.22
C LEU A 24 -3.37 7.02 19.82
N ASN A 25 -3.42 8.34 19.69
CA ASN A 25 -4.54 9.13 20.14
C ASN A 25 -5.82 8.73 19.40
N VAL A 26 -6.91 8.64 20.13
CA VAL A 26 -8.23 8.24 19.62
C VAL A 26 -9.22 9.38 19.78
N ASN A 27 -9.86 9.76 18.67
CA ASN A 27 -11.04 10.60 18.69
C ASN A 27 -12.29 9.72 18.78
N GLU A 28 -12.75 9.45 20.01
CA GLU A 28 -13.85 8.52 20.25
C GLU A 28 -15.17 8.94 19.57
N SER A 29 -15.46 10.23 19.47
CA SER A 29 -16.66 10.71 18.80
C SER A 29 -16.63 10.38 17.30
N GLN A 30 -15.55 10.70 16.62
CA GLN A 30 -15.39 10.41 15.19
C GLN A 30 -15.23 8.91 14.92
N ARG A 31 -14.53 8.19 15.80
CA ARG A 31 -14.40 6.73 15.74
C ARG A 31 -15.76 6.04 15.70
N LYS A 32 -16.70 6.42 16.59
CA LYS A 32 -18.07 5.87 16.61
C LYS A 32 -18.78 6.11 15.28
N LYS A 33 -18.67 7.30 14.71
CA LYS A 33 -19.25 7.62 13.39
C LYS A 33 -18.64 6.77 12.28
N ASN A 34 -17.32 6.59 12.29
CA ASN A 34 -16.62 5.78 11.30
C ASN A 34 -17.02 4.30 11.39
N ILE A 35 -17.16 3.75 12.60
CA ILE A 35 -17.62 2.36 12.82
C ILE A 35 -19.04 2.19 12.24
N GLU A 36 -19.96 3.10 12.56
CA GLU A 36 -21.31 3.05 12.06
C GLU A 36 -21.36 3.15 10.51
N ARG A 37 -20.58 4.05 9.94
CA ARG A 37 -20.42 4.15 8.49
C ARG A 37 -19.90 2.86 7.85
N CYS A 38 -18.91 2.21 8.46
CA CYS A 38 -18.40 0.92 7.98
C CYS A 38 -19.48 -0.16 8.03
N ARG A 39 -20.26 -0.23 9.11
CA ARG A 39 -21.39 -1.18 9.25
C ARG A 39 -22.43 -0.99 8.15
N GLN A 40 -22.89 0.25 7.93
CA GLN A 40 -23.86 0.58 6.90
C GLN A 40 -23.40 0.25 5.49
N LYS A 41 -22.09 0.30 5.23
CA LYS A 41 -21.47 -0.01 3.93
C LYS A 41 -20.96 -1.45 3.83
N GLY A 42 -21.19 -2.28 4.83
CA GLY A 42 -20.72 -3.66 4.84
C GLY A 42 -19.19 -3.80 4.83
N ILE A 43 -18.46 -2.77 5.29
CA ILE A 43 -17.00 -2.77 5.31
C ILE A 43 -16.52 -3.48 6.58
N LEU A 44 -15.69 -4.52 6.40
CA LEU A 44 -14.94 -5.19 7.46
C LEU A 44 -13.46 -4.96 7.22
N LEU A 45 -12.73 -4.59 8.26
CA LEU A 45 -11.30 -4.32 8.18
C LEU A 45 -10.51 -5.58 8.59
N PRO A 46 -9.71 -6.18 7.69
CA PRO A 46 -8.83 -7.26 8.05
C PRO A 46 -7.71 -6.78 8.99
N THR A 47 -7.32 -7.63 9.90
CA THR A 47 -6.13 -7.41 10.74
C THR A 47 -4.85 -7.79 9.98
N PHE A 48 -3.70 -7.28 10.40
CA PHE A 48 -2.41 -7.72 9.86
C PHE A 48 -2.18 -9.22 10.07
N ALA A 49 -2.71 -9.80 11.17
CA ALA A 49 -2.65 -11.24 11.39
C ALA A 49 -3.40 -12.03 10.32
N GLN A 50 -4.55 -11.54 9.85
CA GLN A 50 -5.32 -12.15 8.76
C GLN A 50 -4.67 -11.93 7.38
N MET A 51 -4.02 -10.78 7.17
CA MET A 51 -3.27 -10.53 5.94
C MET A 51 -2.01 -11.40 5.84
N ARG A 52 -1.35 -11.67 6.96
CA ARG A 52 -0.19 -12.57 7.04
C ARG A 52 -0.57 -14.03 6.90
N ASP A 53 -1.70 -14.41 7.49
CA ASP A 53 -2.15 -15.80 7.58
C ASP A 53 -3.65 -15.90 7.22
N PRO A 54 -3.99 -16.22 5.96
CA PRO A 54 -5.37 -16.34 5.53
C PRO A 54 -6.17 -17.45 6.21
N ALA A 55 -5.54 -18.39 6.93
CA ALA A 55 -6.26 -19.36 7.73
C ALA A 55 -7.08 -18.67 8.84
N LYS A 56 -6.67 -17.47 9.28
CA LYS A 56 -7.37 -16.65 10.27
C LYS A 56 -8.56 -15.85 9.71
N ILE A 57 -8.78 -15.90 8.39
CA ILE A 57 -9.93 -15.24 7.75
C ILE A 57 -11.15 -16.14 7.94
N PRO A 58 -12.30 -15.61 8.41
CA PRO A 58 -13.52 -16.38 8.55
C PRO A 58 -13.95 -17.06 7.23
N GLU A 59 -14.42 -18.29 7.31
CA GLU A 59 -14.86 -19.05 6.12
C GLU A 59 -16.03 -18.36 5.38
N SER A 60 -16.90 -17.64 6.10
CA SER A 60 -17.95 -16.83 5.47
C SER A 60 -17.38 -15.77 4.53
N ILE A 61 -16.28 -15.11 4.91
CA ILE A 61 -15.59 -14.12 4.06
C ILE A 61 -14.95 -14.80 2.85
N LYS A 62 -14.28 -15.94 3.04
CA LYS A 62 -13.67 -16.70 1.94
C LYS A 62 -14.73 -17.15 0.92
N LYS A 63 -15.89 -17.61 1.40
CA LYS A 63 -17.02 -17.98 0.54
C LYS A 63 -17.57 -16.79 -0.24
N GLU A 64 -17.68 -15.60 0.35
CA GLU A 64 -18.08 -14.41 -0.38
C GLU A 64 -17.05 -14.05 -1.48
N LEU A 65 -15.75 -14.15 -1.17
CA LEU A 65 -14.65 -13.81 -2.09
C LEU A 65 -14.61 -14.71 -3.33
N SER A 66 -15.13 -15.95 -3.29
CA SER A 66 -15.14 -16.84 -4.45
C SER A 66 -15.93 -16.27 -5.64
N ASN A 67 -16.87 -15.36 -5.39
CA ASN A 67 -17.70 -14.70 -6.40
C ASN A 67 -17.26 -13.26 -6.73
N ILE A 68 -16.14 -12.81 -6.17
CA ILE A 68 -15.64 -11.45 -6.33
C ILE A 68 -14.30 -11.49 -7.05
N GLY A 69 -14.19 -10.77 -8.17
CA GLY A 69 -12.95 -10.65 -8.91
C GLY A 69 -11.87 -9.88 -8.12
N LEU A 70 -10.61 -10.23 -8.34
CA LEU A 70 -9.48 -9.61 -7.63
C LEU A 70 -9.42 -8.08 -7.82
N TRP A 71 -9.91 -7.58 -8.97
CA TRP A 71 -9.90 -6.17 -9.33
C TRP A 71 -11.25 -5.47 -9.10
N ASP A 72 -12.25 -6.21 -8.62
CA ASP A 72 -13.57 -5.63 -8.37
C ASP A 72 -13.51 -4.62 -7.23
N VAL A 73 -14.28 -3.55 -7.36
CA VAL A 73 -14.43 -2.54 -6.31
C VAL A 73 -15.42 -3.07 -5.27
N HIS A 74 -14.95 -3.98 -4.44
CA HIS A 74 -15.77 -4.61 -3.41
C HIS A 74 -15.04 -4.62 -2.07
N PRO A 75 -15.67 -4.24 -0.93
CA PRO A 75 -15.00 -4.14 0.38
C PRO A 75 -14.34 -5.45 0.84
N ARG A 76 -14.85 -6.61 0.42
CA ARG A 76 -14.23 -7.91 0.74
C ARG A 76 -12.82 -8.06 0.17
N ASN A 77 -12.48 -7.35 -0.90
CA ASN A 77 -11.14 -7.37 -1.46
C ASN A 77 -10.07 -6.75 -0.55
N LEU A 78 -10.46 -6.10 0.56
CA LEU A 78 -9.53 -5.76 1.64
C LEU A 78 -8.84 -7.01 2.22
N PHE A 79 -9.54 -8.15 2.28
CA PHE A 79 -8.97 -9.43 2.74
C PHE A 79 -7.99 -10.05 1.74
N ARG A 80 -7.97 -9.58 0.49
CA ARG A 80 -6.97 -9.96 -0.54
C ARG A 80 -5.72 -9.09 -0.54
N VAL A 81 -5.52 -8.25 0.47
CA VAL A 81 -4.28 -7.50 0.67
C VAL A 81 -3.25 -8.41 1.37
N THR A 82 -2.79 -9.43 0.65
CA THR A 82 -1.92 -10.50 1.15
C THR A 82 -1.03 -11.07 0.04
N TRP A 83 0.11 -11.68 0.38
CA TRP A 83 0.98 -12.42 -0.53
C TRP A 83 0.44 -13.81 -0.92
N HIS A 84 -0.65 -14.25 -0.26
CA HIS A 84 -1.22 -15.59 -0.38
C HIS A 84 -2.36 -15.71 -1.39
N ASN A 85 -2.68 -14.67 -2.15
CA ASN A 85 -3.74 -14.79 -3.15
C ASN A 85 -3.37 -15.80 -4.21
N GLU A 86 -4.25 -16.77 -4.42
CA GLU A 86 -4.08 -17.76 -5.47
C GLU A 86 -4.45 -17.19 -6.83
N PRO A 87 -3.67 -17.49 -7.89
CA PRO A 87 -4.08 -17.21 -9.26
C PRO A 87 -5.47 -17.78 -9.58
N LYS A 88 -6.24 -17.08 -10.42
CA LYS A 88 -7.62 -17.51 -10.76
C LYS A 88 -7.67 -18.90 -11.39
N GLU A 89 -6.67 -19.25 -12.19
CA GLU A 89 -6.49 -20.56 -12.81
C GLU A 89 -6.33 -21.73 -11.81
N PHE A 90 -5.98 -21.41 -10.56
CA PHE A 90 -5.88 -22.38 -9.46
C PHE A 90 -7.04 -22.28 -8.46
N GLY A 91 -8.07 -21.50 -8.76
CA GLY A 91 -9.26 -21.35 -7.91
C GLY A 91 -9.50 -19.93 -7.43
N GLY A 92 -8.48 -19.09 -7.37
CA GLY A 92 -8.60 -17.68 -6.97
C GLY A 92 -8.87 -17.46 -5.48
N GLY A 93 -8.58 -18.48 -4.64
CA GLY A 93 -8.65 -18.41 -3.19
C GLY A 93 -7.35 -17.95 -2.54
N TYR A 94 -6.93 -18.71 -1.52
CA TYR A 94 -5.66 -18.50 -0.82
C TYR A 94 -4.80 -19.76 -0.90
N GLY A 95 -3.53 -19.58 -1.22
CA GLY A 95 -2.53 -20.63 -1.32
C GLY A 95 -1.21 -20.21 -0.66
N PRO A 96 -0.10 -20.92 -0.97
CA PRO A 96 1.23 -20.51 -0.56
C PRO A 96 1.59 -19.11 -1.08
N VAL A 97 2.60 -18.49 -0.47
CA VAL A 97 3.16 -17.23 -0.96
C VAL A 97 3.63 -17.36 -2.40
N ASN A 98 3.18 -16.45 -3.26
CA ASN A 98 3.60 -16.45 -4.65
C ASN A 98 5.03 -15.93 -4.81
N TYR A 99 5.87 -16.71 -5.49
CA TYR A 99 7.24 -16.34 -5.80
C TYR A 99 7.65 -16.82 -7.20
N ILE A 100 8.75 -16.26 -7.69
CA ILE A 100 9.41 -16.67 -8.94
C ILE A 100 10.85 -17.01 -8.58
N GLU A 101 11.32 -18.19 -8.98
CA GLU A 101 12.74 -18.52 -8.94
C GLU A 101 13.37 -18.22 -10.30
N ILE A 102 14.44 -17.43 -10.31
CA ILE A 102 15.16 -17.09 -11.54
C ILE A 102 16.08 -18.27 -11.89
N PRO A 103 15.95 -18.89 -13.09
CA PRO A 103 16.73 -20.04 -13.46
C PRO A 103 18.24 -19.77 -13.41
N ARG A 104 19.00 -20.72 -12.91
CA ARG A 104 20.48 -20.62 -12.83
C ARG A 104 21.13 -20.39 -14.20
N ALA A 105 20.54 -20.89 -15.28
CA ALA A 105 21.01 -20.64 -16.65
C ALA A 105 21.00 -19.14 -17.01
N ILE A 106 20.13 -18.35 -16.37
CA ILE A 106 20.07 -16.89 -16.57
C ILE A 106 21.01 -16.17 -15.59
N THR A 107 21.03 -16.60 -14.32
CA THR A 107 21.79 -15.89 -13.27
C THR A 107 23.28 -16.18 -13.29
N GLY A 108 23.71 -17.34 -13.82
CA GLY A 108 25.10 -17.79 -13.82
C GLY A 108 25.68 -18.07 -12.42
N THR A 109 24.86 -18.03 -11.35
CA THR A 109 25.30 -18.21 -9.96
C THR A 109 24.84 -19.55 -9.38
N LYS A 110 25.56 -20.04 -8.37
CA LYS A 110 25.17 -21.23 -7.60
C LYS A 110 24.02 -20.93 -6.62
N ALA A 111 23.86 -19.68 -6.21
CA ALA A 111 22.78 -19.27 -5.33
C ALA A 111 21.42 -19.39 -6.03
N ARG A 112 20.41 -19.74 -5.27
CA ARG A 112 19.01 -19.60 -5.74
C ARG A 112 18.60 -18.15 -5.57
N ILE A 113 18.12 -17.54 -6.65
CA ILE A 113 17.58 -16.16 -6.65
C ILE A 113 16.07 -16.26 -6.76
N VAL A 114 15.37 -15.77 -5.75
CA VAL A 114 13.93 -15.87 -5.61
C VAL A 114 13.34 -14.47 -5.41
N GLY A 115 12.30 -14.15 -6.15
CA GLY A 115 11.55 -12.90 -6.00
C GLY A 115 10.11 -13.16 -5.61
N LEU A 116 9.58 -12.43 -4.63
CA LEU A 116 8.15 -12.45 -4.32
C LEU A 116 7.34 -11.87 -5.48
N ALA A 117 6.25 -12.55 -5.87
CA ALA A 117 5.41 -12.16 -6.99
C ALA A 117 4.18 -11.35 -6.53
N GLY A 118 4.28 -10.01 -6.59
CA GLY A 118 3.20 -9.10 -6.20
C GLY A 118 2.04 -8.97 -7.22
N LYS A 119 2.07 -9.71 -8.31
CA LYS A 119 1.06 -9.65 -9.40
C LYS A 119 -0.36 -9.96 -8.90
N TRP A 120 -0.49 -10.80 -7.90
CA TRP A 120 -1.77 -11.32 -7.39
C TRP A 120 -2.37 -10.49 -6.26
N PHE A 121 -1.83 -9.32 -5.99
CA PHE A 121 -2.53 -8.31 -5.19
C PHE A 121 -3.60 -7.60 -6.03
N PRO A 122 -4.68 -7.09 -5.39
CA PRO A 122 -5.52 -6.09 -6.04
C PRO A 122 -4.64 -4.97 -6.60
N THR A 123 -5.00 -4.41 -7.75
CA THR A 123 -4.18 -3.44 -8.51
C THR A 123 -2.86 -3.98 -9.08
N GLY A 124 -2.57 -5.28 -8.94
CA GLY A 124 -1.35 -5.92 -9.46
C GLY A 124 -0.06 -5.53 -8.73
N ALA A 125 -0.15 -4.96 -7.52
CA ALA A 125 1.02 -4.54 -6.76
C ALA A 125 0.78 -4.53 -5.24
N HIS A 126 1.79 -4.93 -4.49
CA HIS A 126 1.76 -4.98 -3.02
C HIS A 126 1.56 -3.60 -2.34
N LYS A 127 1.69 -2.49 -3.06
CA LYS A 127 1.50 -1.14 -2.52
C LYS A 127 0.09 -0.86 -1.98
N VAL A 128 -0.90 -1.68 -2.31
CA VAL A 128 -2.22 -1.67 -1.64
C VAL A 128 -2.10 -1.96 -0.14
N GLY A 129 -1.15 -2.79 0.27
CA GLY A 129 -0.89 -3.09 1.68
C GLY A 129 -0.35 -1.88 2.43
N ALA A 130 0.66 -1.21 1.86
CA ALA A 130 1.18 0.05 2.40
C ALA A 130 0.08 1.11 2.54
N ALA A 131 -0.75 1.27 1.50
CA ALA A 131 -1.87 2.22 1.52
C ALA A 131 -2.92 1.87 2.58
N TYR A 132 -3.27 0.59 2.71
CA TYR A 132 -4.18 0.12 3.75
C TYR A 132 -3.64 0.45 5.15
N ALA A 133 -2.37 0.15 5.40
CA ALA A 133 -1.73 0.41 6.68
C ALA A 133 -1.68 1.90 7.04
N CYS A 134 -1.63 2.78 6.06
CA CYS A 134 -1.68 4.23 6.30
C CYS A 134 -3.10 4.72 6.60
N LEU A 135 -4.13 4.26 5.88
CA LEU A 135 -5.48 4.83 5.98
C LEU A 135 -6.37 4.13 7.03
N ALA A 136 -6.32 2.79 7.14
CA ALA A 136 -7.21 2.06 8.03
C ALA A 136 -7.03 2.43 9.53
N PRO A 137 -5.81 2.60 10.06
CA PRO A 137 -5.62 3.08 11.44
C PRO A 137 -6.21 4.47 11.68
N GLU A 138 -6.12 5.38 10.72
CA GLU A 138 -6.69 6.72 10.82
C GLU A 138 -8.21 6.69 10.94
N LEU A 139 -8.86 5.74 10.23
CA LEU A 139 -10.30 5.51 10.36
C LEU A 139 -10.69 4.92 11.73
N VAL A 140 -9.98 3.88 12.18
CA VAL A 140 -10.35 3.18 13.43
C VAL A 140 -10.01 3.97 14.68
N THR A 141 -9.13 4.95 14.59
CA THR A 141 -8.83 5.88 15.68
C THR A 141 -9.65 7.17 15.60
N GLY A 142 -10.41 7.37 14.51
CA GLY A 142 -11.22 8.58 14.32
C GLY A 142 -10.40 9.84 13.99
N ARG A 143 -9.14 9.70 13.57
CA ARG A 143 -8.31 10.83 13.12
C ARG A 143 -8.62 11.25 11.69
N PHE A 144 -9.20 10.37 10.89
CA PHE A 144 -9.69 10.66 9.56
C PHE A 144 -11.22 10.62 9.53
N ASP A 145 -11.83 11.72 9.13
CA ASP A 145 -13.29 11.83 8.90
C ASP A 145 -13.57 11.75 7.39
N PRO A 146 -14.06 10.62 6.87
CA PRO A 146 -14.31 10.46 5.44
C PRO A 146 -15.51 11.26 4.90
N THR A 147 -16.21 11.99 5.74
CA THR A 147 -17.31 12.88 5.33
C THR A 147 -16.85 14.30 5.06
N THR A 148 -15.70 14.68 5.57
CA THR A 148 -15.14 16.05 5.48
C THR A 148 -13.73 16.09 4.92
N LYS A 149 -13.03 14.94 4.86
CA LYS A 149 -11.64 14.85 4.43
C LYS A 149 -11.47 13.89 3.25
N LYS A 150 -10.53 14.21 2.37
CA LYS A 150 -10.08 13.38 1.26
C LYS A 150 -8.67 12.87 1.51
N ALA A 151 -8.45 11.59 1.27
CA ALA A 151 -7.12 10.97 1.36
C ALA A 151 -6.30 11.29 0.10
N VAL A 152 -5.20 11.98 0.23
CA VAL A 152 -4.32 12.34 -0.90
C VAL A 152 -3.18 11.33 -1.03
N TRP A 153 -3.02 10.77 -2.23
CA TRP A 153 -2.06 9.72 -2.55
C TRP A 153 -1.04 10.21 -3.58
N PRO A 154 0.05 10.85 -3.13
CA PRO A 154 1.10 11.32 -4.02
C PRO A 154 2.05 10.19 -4.40
N SER A 155 2.17 9.88 -5.70
CA SER A 155 3.15 8.90 -6.20
C SER A 155 3.16 8.87 -7.72
N THR A 156 4.29 8.48 -8.28
CA THR A 156 4.43 8.26 -9.72
C THR A 156 3.74 6.98 -10.21
N GLY A 157 3.27 6.09 -9.31
CA GLY A 157 2.75 4.81 -9.79
C GLY A 157 1.91 3.99 -8.79
N ASN A 158 2.45 2.85 -8.38
CA ASN A 158 1.69 1.81 -7.68
C ASN A 158 1.11 2.22 -6.32
N TYR A 159 1.79 3.13 -5.60
CA TYR A 159 1.26 3.62 -4.31
C TYR A 159 0.03 4.52 -4.52
N CYS A 160 0.05 5.40 -5.51
CA CYS A 160 -1.11 6.21 -5.87
C CYS A 160 -2.30 5.33 -6.27
N ARG A 161 -2.07 4.32 -7.14
CA ARG A 161 -3.10 3.34 -7.52
C ARG A 161 -3.63 2.56 -6.32
N GLY A 162 -2.72 2.06 -5.47
CA GLY A 162 -3.08 1.34 -4.25
C GLY A 162 -3.90 2.19 -3.30
N GLY A 163 -3.51 3.45 -3.10
CA GLY A 163 -4.21 4.40 -2.24
C GLY A 163 -5.61 4.74 -2.73
N ALA A 164 -5.77 5.03 -4.02
CA ALA A 164 -7.08 5.30 -4.62
C ALA A 164 -8.01 4.09 -4.49
N TYR A 165 -7.50 2.88 -4.77
CA TYR A 165 -8.27 1.65 -4.63
C TYR A 165 -8.68 1.37 -3.18
N ILE A 166 -7.75 1.42 -2.24
CA ILE A 166 -8.04 1.23 -0.80
C ILE A 166 -9.04 2.28 -0.30
N SER A 167 -8.87 3.54 -0.70
CA SER A 167 -9.84 4.59 -0.35
C SER A 167 -11.24 4.24 -0.86
N ARG A 168 -11.34 3.76 -2.10
CA ARG A 168 -12.62 3.34 -2.68
C ARG A 168 -13.26 2.18 -1.92
N LEU A 169 -12.48 1.16 -1.54
CA LEU A 169 -12.97 0.03 -0.75
C LEU A 169 -13.42 0.43 0.67
N LEU A 170 -12.75 1.42 1.25
CA LEU A 170 -13.07 1.98 2.57
C LEU A 170 -14.15 3.08 2.49
N ALA A 171 -14.70 3.32 1.31
CA ALA A 171 -15.66 4.39 1.04
C ALA A 171 -15.16 5.78 1.50
N CYS A 172 -13.87 6.04 1.37
CA CYS A 172 -13.22 7.32 1.65
C CYS A 172 -13.03 8.10 0.36
N PRO A 173 -13.36 9.39 0.32
CA PRO A 173 -13.00 10.26 -0.79
C PRO A 173 -11.47 10.32 -0.94
N SER A 174 -10.97 10.41 -2.17
CA SER A 174 -9.53 10.47 -2.38
C SER A 174 -9.13 11.39 -3.54
N VAL A 175 -7.87 11.83 -3.48
CA VAL A 175 -7.18 12.61 -4.51
C VAL A 175 -5.92 11.84 -4.92
N ALA A 176 -5.79 11.54 -6.19
CA ALA A 176 -4.60 10.93 -6.77
C ALA A 176 -3.70 12.02 -7.35
N ILE A 177 -2.40 12.02 -7.02
CA ILE A 177 -1.43 12.95 -7.61
C ILE A 177 -0.34 12.15 -8.31
N LEU A 178 -0.13 12.41 -9.61
CA LEU A 178 0.89 11.72 -10.41
C LEU A 178 1.38 12.62 -11.56
N PRO A 179 2.58 12.34 -12.13
CA PRO A 179 3.10 13.11 -13.25
C PRO A 179 2.24 12.99 -14.51
N ALA A 180 2.18 14.06 -15.30
CA ALA A 180 1.34 14.15 -16.50
C ALA A 180 1.73 13.16 -17.59
N GLU A 181 3.02 12.80 -17.69
CA GLU A 181 3.55 11.90 -18.71
C GLU A 181 3.35 10.40 -18.38
N MET A 182 2.63 10.08 -17.31
CA MET A 182 2.24 8.70 -17.03
C MET A 182 1.22 8.19 -18.06
N SER A 183 1.12 6.86 -18.21
CA SER A 183 0.27 6.27 -19.26
C SER A 183 -1.19 6.70 -19.15
N ARG A 184 -1.84 6.86 -20.31
CA ARG A 184 -3.24 7.24 -20.42
C ARG A 184 -4.16 6.30 -19.66
N GLU A 185 -3.94 4.97 -19.77
CA GLU A 185 -4.77 3.98 -19.07
C GLU A 185 -4.70 4.15 -17.55
N ARG A 186 -3.54 4.60 -17.02
CA ARG A 186 -3.38 4.88 -15.58
C ARG A 186 -4.28 6.03 -15.14
N PHE A 187 -4.31 7.11 -15.92
CA PHE A 187 -5.21 8.24 -15.64
C PHE A 187 -6.68 7.85 -15.76
N GLU A 188 -7.05 7.14 -16.82
CA GLU A 188 -8.41 6.68 -17.03
C GLU A 188 -8.89 5.79 -15.88
N TRP A 189 -8.05 4.84 -15.46
CA TRP A 189 -8.38 3.99 -14.33
C TRP A 189 -8.49 4.78 -13.01
N LEU A 190 -7.57 5.70 -12.73
CA LEU A 190 -7.61 6.51 -11.51
C LEU A 190 -8.86 7.40 -11.44
N LYS A 191 -9.34 7.92 -12.56
CA LYS A 191 -10.60 8.68 -12.61
C LYS A 191 -11.83 7.85 -12.23
N THR A 192 -11.77 6.53 -12.34
CA THR A 192 -12.84 5.65 -11.87
C THR A 192 -12.74 5.34 -10.37
N MET A 193 -11.58 5.54 -9.75
CA MET A 193 -11.29 5.18 -8.36
C MET A 193 -11.29 6.38 -7.42
N ALA A 194 -10.61 7.47 -7.79
CA ALA A 194 -10.48 8.68 -6.99
C ALA A 194 -11.52 9.73 -7.40
N GLU A 195 -11.90 10.61 -6.49
CA GLU A 195 -12.76 11.75 -6.80
C GLU A 195 -12.05 12.84 -7.59
N GLU A 196 -10.75 12.99 -7.33
CA GLU A 196 -9.91 13.97 -8.02
C GLU A 196 -8.61 13.31 -8.49
N VAL A 197 -8.17 13.67 -9.70
CA VAL A 197 -6.87 13.25 -10.23
C VAL A 197 -6.12 14.50 -10.65
N ILE A 198 -4.99 14.74 -10.01
CA ILE A 198 -4.14 15.91 -10.26
C ILE A 198 -2.89 15.45 -11.00
N ALA A 199 -2.67 16.02 -12.18
CA ALA A 199 -1.44 15.82 -12.95
C ALA A 199 -0.41 16.89 -12.57
N THR A 200 0.80 16.47 -12.22
CA THR A 200 1.94 17.38 -12.04
C THR A 200 2.80 17.38 -13.29
N PRO A 201 3.57 18.46 -13.57
CA PRO A 201 4.49 18.46 -14.72
C PRO A 201 5.51 17.33 -14.68
N GLY A 202 5.87 16.81 -15.86
CA GLY A 202 6.96 15.87 -16.05
C GLY A 202 6.59 14.39 -16.01
N CYS A 203 7.61 13.55 -15.89
CA CYS A 203 7.57 12.10 -16.00
C CYS A 203 7.75 11.40 -14.64
N GLU A 204 7.97 10.08 -14.67
CA GLU A 204 8.14 9.26 -13.46
C GLU A 204 9.27 9.73 -12.53
N SER A 205 10.29 10.42 -13.04
CA SER A 205 11.41 10.94 -12.26
C SER A 205 11.11 12.26 -11.54
N ASN A 206 10.00 12.92 -11.87
CA ASN A 206 9.63 14.24 -11.35
C ASN A 206 8.89 14.16 -10.00
N VAL A 207 9.59 13.68 -8.99
CA VAL A 207 9.03 13.51 -7.62
C VAL A 207 8.89 14.86 -6.91
N LYS A 208 9.77 15.83 -7.20
CA LYS A 208 9.73 17.16 -6.59
C LYS A 208 8.41 17.89 -6.85
N GLU A 209 7.92 17.85 -8.07
CA GLU A 209 6.67 18.51 -8.48
C GLU A 209 5.46 17.90 -7.75
N ILE A 210 5.51 16.60 -7.45
CA ILE A 210 4.50 15.93 -6.61
C ILE A 210 4.54 16.48 -5.18
N PHE A 211 5.75 16.64 -4.60
CA PHE A 211 5.89 17.22 -3.25
C PHE A 211 5.45 18.67 -3.20
N ASP A 212 5.83 19.49 -4.18
CA ASP A 212 5.41 20.88 -4.27
C ASP A 212 3.88 21.00 -4.31
N LYS A 213 3.22 20.11 -5.08
CA LYS A 213 1.75 20.04 -5.11
C LYS A 213 1.16 19.63 -3.76
N CYS A 214 1.77 18.70 -3.04
CA CYS A 214 1.32 18.34 -1.70
C CYS A 214 1.42 19.53 -0.73
N ILE A 215 2.51 20.29 -0.78
CA ILE A 215 2.70 21.49 0.04
C ILE A 215 1.65 22.55 -0.31
N GLU A 216 1.40 22.78 -1.60
CA GLU A 216 0.34 23.68 -2.06
C GLU A 216 -1.02 23.29 -1.49
N LEU A 217 -1.40 22.00 -1.63
CA LEU A 217 -2.68 21.49 -1.13
C LEU A 217 -2.81 21.67 0.39
N GLN A 218 -1.77 21.39 1.16
CA GLN A 218 -1.77 21.60 2.62
C GLN A 218 -2.00 23.05 3.02
N ARG A 219 -1.51 24.00 2.21
CA ARG A 219 -1.66 25.45 2.49
C ARG A 219 -3.00 26.02 2.05
N THR A 220 -3.57 25.46 0.99
CA THR A 220 -4.76 26.03 0.31
C THR A 220 -6.05 25.26 0.59
N ARG A 221 -5.97 24.01 1.10
CA ARG A 221 -7.13 23.15 1.33
C ARG A 221 -7.17 22.63 2.75
N HIS A 222 -8.33 22.71 3.36
CA HIS A 222 -8.59 22.16 4.70
C HIS A 222 -9.29 20.81 4.67
N ASP A 223 -9.72 20.34 3.49
CA ASP A 223 -10.44 19.09 3.27
C ASP A 223 -9.52 17.91 2.89
N VAL A 224 -8.20 18.06 2.96
CA VAL A 224 -7.24 17.02 2.54
C VAL A 224 -6.35 16.53 3.67
N VAL A 225 -5.99 15.25 3.60
CA VAL A 225 -4.96 14.60 4.43
C VAL A 225 -3.96 13.92 3.50
N ILE A 226 -2.70 14.31 3.56
CA ILE A 226 -1.65 13.77 2.68
C ILE A 226 -1.08 12.48 3.28
N PHE A 227 -1.19 11.40 2.53
CA PHE A 227 -0.56 10.10 2.84
C PHE A 227 0.69 9.93 1.97
N ASN A 228 1.79 10.57 2.38
CA ASN A 228 3.04 10.50 1.65
C ASN A 228 3.82 9.24 2.07
N GLN A 229 4.07 8.30 1.14
CA GLN A 229 4.75 7.03 1.44
C GLN A 229 6.16 7.18 2.04
N PHE A 230 6.79 8.35 1.90
CA PHE A 230 8.16 8.59 2.37
C PHE A 230 8.23 9.00 3.84
N ASP A 231 7.11 9.39 4.46
CA ASP A 231 7.02 9.85 5.85
C ASP A 231 6.00 9.08 6.70
N GLN A 232 5.41 8.02 6.14
CA GLN A 232 4.40 7.20 6.80
C GLN A 232 5.00 5.92 7.35
N LEU A 233 5.29 5.87 8.66
CA LEU A 233 5.76 4.67 9.34
C LEU A 233 4.85 3.44 9.12
N PRO A 234 3.51 3.55 9.05
CA PRO A 234 2.65 2.42 8.73
C PRO A 234 2.95 1.72 7.41
N ASN A 235 3.52 2.41 6.41
CA ASN A 235 4.04 1.77 5.19
C ASN A 235 5.10 0.71 5.53
N HIS A 236 6.07 1.05 6.37
CA HIS A 236 7.11 0.12 6.85
C HIS A 236 6.49 -1.01 7.69
N LEU A 237 5.59 -0.69 8.62
CA LEU A 237 4.98 -1.69 9.50
C LEU A 237 4.21 -2.77 8.75
N TRP A 238 3.57 -2.44 7.65
CA TRP A 238 2.92 -3.45 6.82
C TRP A 238 3.94 -4.42 6.23
N HIS A 239 5.05 -3.93 5.72
CA HIS A 239 6.12 -4.79 5.19
C HIS A 239 6.77 -5.62 6.29
N TYR A 240 7.03 -5.02 7.46
CA TYR A 240 7.55 -5.75 8.62
C TYR A 240 6.62 -6.89 9.05
N ALA A 241 5.31 -6.63 9.15
CA ALA A 241 4.34 -7.60 9.67
C ALA A 241 3.91 -8.66 8.64
N ILE A 242 3.97 -8.36 7.34
CA ILE A 242 3.40 -9.20 6.27
C ILE A 242 4.44 -9.61 5.25
N THR A 243 5.25 -8.69 4.70
CA THR A 243 6.23 -9.04 3.66
C THR A 243 7.41 -9.82 4.21
N GLY A 244 7.95 -9.44 5.38
CA GLY A 244 9.03 -10.16 6.06
C GLY A 244 8.67 -11.63 6.31
N PRO A 245 7.55 -11.93 7.00
CA PRO A 245 7.07 -13.29 7.17
C PRO A 245 6.81 -14.06 5.87
N ALA A 246 6.34 -13.39 4.81
CA ALA A 246 6.17 -14.03 3.51
C ALA A 246 7.52 -14.43 2.88
N MET A 247 8.57 -13.63 3.04
CA MET A 247 9.93 -14.00 2.62
C MET A 247 10.43 -15.21 3.41
N GLU A 248 10.21 -15.23 4.73
CA GLU A 248 10.59 -16.33 5.61
C GLU A 248 9.84 -17.62 5.23
N GLU A 249 8.53 -17.56 4.94
CA GLU A 249 7.75 -18.71 4.48
C GLU A 249 8.32 -19.29 3.19
N VAL A 250 8.62 -18.47 2.19
CA VAL A 250 9.22 -18.92 0.93
C VAL A 250 10.60 -19.54 1.20
N PHE A 251 11.43 -18.92 2.05
CA PHE A 251 12.73 -19.47 2.41
C PHE A 251 12.61 -20.87 3.03
N HIS A 252 11.68 -21.07 3.96
CA HIS A 252 11.45 -22.38 4.58
C HIS A 252 10.85 -23.40 3.59
N ALA A 253 9.96 -22.98 2.68
CA ALA A 253 9.34 -23.86 1.72
C ALA A 253 10.34 -24.42 0.68
N ILE A 254 11.34 -23.64 0.28
CA ILE A 254 12.27 -24.00 -0.78
C ILE A 254 13.68 -24.34 -0.28
N GLY A 255 14.00 -23.93 0.95
CA GLY A 255 15.28 -24.22 1.58
C GLY A 255 15.42 -25.67 2.01
N GLY A 256 16.63 -26.17 2.06
CA GLY A 256 16.96 -27.46 2.70
C GLY A 256 17.47 -27.23 4.13
N PRO A 257 17.77 -28.31 4.86
CA PRO A 257 18.23 -28.25 6.26
C PRO A 257 19.52 -27.41 6.48
N ASN A 258 20.31 -27.23 5.44
CA ASN A 258 21.54 -26.43 5.47
C ASN A 258 21.41 -25.11 4.68
N ALA A 259 20.20 -24.71 4.32
CA ALA A 259 20.00 -23.46 3.60
C ALA A 259 20.23 -22.26 4.53
N HIS A 260 20.81 -21.22 3.98
CA HIS A 260 20.96 -19.92 4.65
C HIS A 260 20.63 -18.79 3.68
N VAL A 261 20.16 -17.68 4.21
CA VAL A 261 19.91 -16.47 3.42
C VAL A 261 21.25 -15.81 3.13
N GLY A 262 21.68 -15.84 1.87
CA GLY A 262 22.92 -15.21 1.44
C GLY A 262 22.84 -13.70 1.31
N GLY A 263 21.62 -13.17 1.13
CA GLY A 263 21.36 -11.74 1.03
C GLY A 263 19.92 -11.45 0.63
N VAL A 264 19.51 -10.20 0.85
CA VAL A 264 18.22 -9.67 0.44
C VAL A 264 18.45 -8.43 -0.43
N VAL A 265 17.79 -8.37 -1.58
CA VAL A 265 17.87 -7.24 -2.51
C VAL A 265 16.50 -6.60 -2.62
N LEU A 266 16.42 -5.33 -2.28
CA LEU A 266 15.19 -4.56 -2.27
C LEU A 266 15.37 -3.26 -3.06
N SER A 267 14.34 -2.83 -3.79
CA SER A 267 14.34 -1.50 -4.39
C SER A 267 14.12 -0.43 -3.33
N SER A 268 14.98 0.58 -3.28
CA SER A 268 14.90 1.66 -2.31
C SER A 268 14.23 2.90 -2.92
N GLY A 269 12.90 2.87 -3.01
CA GLY A 269 12.10 4.08 -3.27
C GLY A 269 11.71 4.74 -1.95
N SER A 270 10.57 4.37 -1.36
CA SER A 270 10.15 4.86 -0.03
C SER A 270 10.90 4.20 1.14
N ALA A 271 11.78 3.23 0.89
CA ALA A 271 12.46 2.41 1.87
C ALA A 271 11.53 1.62 2.84
N GLY A 272 10.22 1.60 2.58
CA GLY A 272 9.24 0.95 3.45
C GLY A 272 9.42 -0.57 3.59
N THR A 273 10.14 -1.19 2.64
CA THR A 273 10.40 -2.65 2.66
C THR A 273 11.72 -3.02 3.34
N LEU A 274 12.58 -2.04 3.66
CA LEU A 274 13.90 -2.25 4.30
C LEU A 274 13.77 -2.56 5.79
#